data_a0c75a8a9f38299f36e4e05cceda40a5
#
_entry.id   a0c75a8a9f38299f36e4e05cceda40a5
#
_cell.length_a   1.000
_cell.length_b   1.000
_cell.length_c   1.000
_cell.angle_alpha   90.00
_cell.angle_beta   90.00
_cell.angle_gamma   90.00
#
_symmetry.space_group_name_H-M   'P 1'
#
loop_
_entity.id
_entity.type
_entity.pdbx_description
1 polymer ?
#
loop_
_entity_poly.entity_id
_entity_poly.type
_entity_poly.pdbx_seq_one_letter_code
_entity_poly.pdbx_strand_id
1 'polypeptide(L)'
;MRFTIGLPTDRVDAVAEFVTGDAVMECAAGVEALGFDACFVTDHPAPDAKWLAAGGHHALDPMVALSFAAAATTRLRLHTHIMVLAYRNPLLTAKSVLSLDVLSNGRLILGVAAGYLKPEFAALGVDFDERNELTDEAIDVLRAALASDEYAFEGRHFRSRRTSFRPRPVQSPHPPIWIGGNSRGAIRRAVVRGDGWVPFPNPPAAARAVRTPLLADLDELGRRLAYLHEYAEETGRATPLDVCFHPFSLGDRYDPAEVRAELAVLADLGVTWCAVGVPPPRTRPEYLDAAARLADDLGLVPR
;
A
#
# COMPACT_ATOMS: atom_id res chain seq x y z
N MET A 1 11.05 3.32 13.88
CA MET A 1 10.58 3.02 12.52
C MET A 1 9.78 1.71 12.56
N ARG A 2 8.74 1.56 11.75
CA ARG A 2 7.91 0.34 11.62
C ARG A 2 8.16 -0.31 10.26
N PHE A 3 7.89 -1.61 10.15
CA PHE A 3 8.18 -2.38 8.95
C PHE A 3 6.96 -3.13 8.44
N THR A 4 6.66 -2.97 7.14
CA THR A 4 5.67 -3.76 6.43
C THR A 4 6.35 -4.63 5.39
N ILE A 5 6.10 -5.95 5.40
CA ILE A 5 6.75 -6.92 4.51
C ILE A 5 5.79 -7.43 3.44
N GLY A 6 6.28 -7.57 2.20
CA GLY A 6 5.52 -8.14 1.10
C GLY A 6 5.24 -9.63 1.29
N LEU A 7 3.97 -10.04 1.21
CA LEU A 7 3.62 -11.45 1.09
C LEU A 7 3.82 -11.91 -0.37
N PRO A 8 4.31 -13.14 -0.62
CA PRO A 8 4.67 -13.63 -1.95
C PRO A 8 3.46 -14.05 -2.80
N THR A 9 2.39 -13.24 -2.78
CA THR A 9 1.12 -13.51 -3.50
C THR A 9 1.19 -13.23 -5.00
N ASP A 10 2.29 -12.65 -5.46
CA ASP A 10 2.63 -12.42 -6.86
C ASP A 10 3.30 -13.65 -7.53
N ARG A 11 3.70 -14.64 -6.75
CA ARG A 11 4.37 -15.85 -7.23
C ARG A 11 3.39 -16.87 -7.82
N VAL A 12 2.68 -16.43 -8.85
CA VAL A 12 1.69 -17.27 -9.57
C VAL A 12 2.32 -18.40 -10.41
N ASP A 13 3.64 -18.39 -10.56
CA ASP A 13 4.44 -19.48 -11.12
C ASP A 13 4.58 -20.67 -10.16
N ALA A 14 4.37 -20.45 -8.86
CA ALA A 14 4.45 -21.44 -7.80
C ALA A 14 3.14 -21.49 -6.97
N VAL A 15 2.01 -21.71 -7.65
CA VAL A 15 0.65 -21.65 -7.07
C VAL A 15 0.51 -22.44 -5.78
N ALA A 16 0.95 -23.70 -5.77
CA ALA A 16 0.83 -24.57 -4.59
C ALA A 16 1.61 -24.07 -3.38
N GLU A 17 2.68 -23.30 -3.63
CA GLU A 17 3.54 -22.75 -2.58
C GLU A 17 3.03 -21.41 -2.03
N PHE A 18 2.44 -20.54 -2.86
CA PHE A 18 2.20 -19.16 -2.45
C PHE A 18 0.78 -18.63 -2.70
N VAL A 19 0.03 -19.26 -3.62
CA VAL A 19 -1.26 -18.72 -4.08
C VAL A 19 -2.42 -19.61 -3.64
N THR A 20 -2.34 -20.10 -2.39
CA THR A 20 -3.40 -20.84 -1.71
C THR A 20 -3.74 -20.14 -0.39
N GLY A 21 -4.95 -20.36 0.14
CA GLY A 21 -5.35 -19.81 1.42
C GLY A 21 -4.38 -20.18 2.56
N ASP A 22 -3.99 -21.47 2.61
CA ASP A 22 -3.04 -21.94 3.62
C ASP A 22 -1.66 -21.26 3.50
N ALA A 23 -1.18 -21.04 2.27
CA ALA A 23 0.10 -20.38 2.04
C ALA A 23 0.07 -18.93 2.53
N VAL A 24 -0.98 -18.19 2.21
CA VAL A 24 -1.13 -16.79 2.68
C VAL A 24 -1.19 -16.74 4.20
N MET A 25 -1.95 -17.65 4.81
CA MET A 25 -2.08 -17.73 6.27
C MET A 25 -0.75 -18.08 6.95
N GLU A 26 -0.03 -19.08 6.43
CA GLU A 26 1.27 -19.50 6.99
C GLU A 26 2.32 -18.39 6.86
N CYS A 27 2.45 -17.76 5.70
CA CYS A 27 3.38 -16.65 5.50
C CYS A 27 3.04 -15.47 6.42
N ALA A 28 1.76 -15.11 6.54
CA ALA A 28 1.33 -14.00 7.40
C ALA A 28 1.60 -14.29 8.89
N ALA A 29 1.28 -15.49 9.37
CA ALA A 29 1.57 -15.90 10.74
C ALA A 29 3.08 -15.92 11.03
N GLY A 30 3.88 -16.40 10.07
CA GLY A 30 5.33 -16.42 10.18
C GLY A 30 5.93 -15.03 10.33
N VAL A 31 5.54 -14.07 9.48
CA VAL A 31 6.06 -12.70 9.58
C VAL A 31 5.55 -11.95 10.82
N GLU A 32 4.34 -12.27 11.32
CA GLU A 32 3.88 -11.76 12.61
C GLU A 32 4.78 -12.26 13.75
N ALA A 33 5.12 -13.55 13.75
CA ALA A 33 5.99 -14.14 14.77
C ALA A 33 7.41 -13.57 14.75
N LEU A 34 7.91 -13.18 13.57
CA LEU A 34 9.20 -12.52 13.38
C LEU A 34 9.23 -11.05 13.83
N GLY A 35 8.08 -10.47 14.19
CA GLY A 35 8.00 -9.13 14.74
C GLY A 35 7.76 -8.01 13.74
N PHE A 36 7.43 -8.32 12.49
CA PHE A 36 6.97 -7.29 11.54
C PHE A 36 5.69 -6.62 12.02
N ASP A 37 5.55 -5.32 11.74
CA ASP A 37 4.39 -4.52 12.17
C ASP A 37 3.20 -4.67 11.22
N ALA A 38 3.47 -4.95 9.94
CA ALA A 38 2.44 -5.17 8.92
C ALA A 38 2.91 -6.14 7.83
N CYS A 39 1.96 -6.73 7.11
CA CYS A 39 2.21 -7.31 5.79
C CYS A 39 1.50 -6.53 4.71
N PHE A 40 1.99 -6.63 3.47
CA PHE A 40 1.33 -6.01 2.33
C PHE A 40 1.20 -6.94 1.12
N VAL A 41 0.23 -6.60 0.27
CA VAL A 41 0.04 -7.19 -1.07
C VAL A 41 -0.22 -6.09 -2.08
N THR A 42 0.08 -6.36 -3.36
CA THR A 42 -0.09 -5.44 -4.49
C THR A 42 -1.48 -5.58 -5.14
N ASP A 43 -1.79 -4.74 -6.13
CA ASP A 43 -3.07 -4.73 -6.85
C ASP A 43 -2.86 -4.59 -8.36
N HIS A 44 -3.06 -5.68 -9.10
CA HIS A 44 -3.08 -5.72 -10.56
C HIS A 44 -4.18 -6.67 -11.04
N PRO A 45 -5.46 -6.21 -11.13
CA PRO A 45 -6.59 -7.10 -11.45
C PRO A 45 -6.58 -7.59 -12.90
N ALA A 46 -6.00 -6.83 -13.85
CA ALA A 46 -5.99 -7.15 -15.28
C ALA A 46 -4.71 -6.65 -15.99
N PRO A 47 -3.51 -7.08 -15.53
CA PRO A 47 -2.26 -6.60 -16.11
C PRO A 47 -2.09 -7.09 -17.54
N ASP A 48 -1.56 -6.23 -18.44
CA ASP A 48 -1.34 -6.61 -19.83
C ASP A 48 -0.08 -7.45 -20.02
N ALA A 49 -0.11 -8.34 -21.03
CA ALA A 49 0.96 -9.28 -21.30
C ALA A 49 2.31 -8.62 -21.63
N LYS A 50 2.31 -7.42 -22.22
CA LYS A 50 3.55 -6.70 -22.54
C LYS A 50 4.21 -6.17 -21.28
N TRP A 51 3.42 -5.66 -20.33
CA TRP A 51 3.92 -5.21 -19.04
C TRP A 51 4.47 -6.38 -18.23
N LEU A 52 3.76 -7.53 -18.21
CA LEU A 52 4.23 -8.75 -17.55
C LEU A 52 5.56 -9.23 -18.14
N ALA A 53 5.71 -9.24 -19.49
CA ALA A 53 6.94 -9.62 -20.16
C ALA A 53 8.11 -8.64 -19.89
N ALA A 54 7.81 -7.40 -19.48
CA ALA A 54 8.80 -6.38 -19.14
C ALA A 54 9.18 -6.37 -17.65
N GLY A 55 8.85 -7.41 -16.88
CA GLY A 55 9.15 -7.54 -15.45
C GLY A 55 8.02 -7.08 -14.56
N GLY A 56 6.80 -6.94 -15.08
CA GLY A 56 5.59 -6.80 -14.28
C GLY A 56 5.22 -8.09 -13.55
N HIS A 57 4.24 -8.04 -12.68
CA HIS A 57 3.84 -9.16 -11.86
C HIS A 57 2.31 -9.31 -11.80
N HIS A 58 1.84 -10.50 -11.49
CA HIS A 58 0.46 -10.75 -11.10
C HIS A 58 0.22 -10.37 -9.64
N ALA A 59 -1.04 -10.25 -9.27
CA ALA A 59 -1.45 -10.09 -7.88
C ALA A 59 -2.80 -10.77 -7.65
N LEU A 60 -3.02 -11.26 -6.43
CA LEU A 60 -4.36 -11.57 -5.94
C LEU A 60 -5.11 -10.29 -5.63
N ASP A 61 -6.46 -10.32 -5.63
CA ASP A 61 -7.22 -9.18 -5.11
C ASP A 61 -6.78 -8.89 -3.66
N PRO A 62 -6.35 -7.65 -3.36
CA PRO A 62 -5.74 -7.33 -2.07
C PRO A 62 -6.69 -7.51 -0.89
N MET A 63 -7.99 -7.25 -1.06
CA MET A 63 -8.94 -7.41 0.04
C MET A 63 -9.19 -8.89 0.35
N VAL A 64 -9.18 -9.75 -0.68
CA VAL A 64 -9.32 -11.20 -0.52
C VAL A 64 -8.06 -11.77 0.14
N ALA A 65 -6.88 -11.49 -0.39
CA ALA A 65 -5.62 -12.01 0.16
C ALA A 65 -5.40 -11.57 1.61
N LEU A 66 -5.60 -10.29 1.93
CA LEU A 66 -5.46 -9.76 3.29
C LEU A 66 -6.52 -10.31 4.26
N SER A 67 -7.67 -10.78 3.78
CA SER A 67 -8.65 -11.45 4.65
C SER A 67 -8.13 -12.81 5.16
N PHE A 68 -7.40 -13.56 4.34
CA PHE A 68 -6.71 -14.78 4.79
C PHE A 68 -5.59 -14.46 5.79
N ALA A 69 -4.79 -13.43 5.52
CA ALA A 69 -3.78 -12.97 6.46
C ALA A 69 -4.38 -12.52 7.80
N ALA A 70 -5.53 -11.82 7.76
CA ALA A 70 -6.27 -11.40 8.96
C ALA A 70 -6.70 -12.57 9.83
N ALA A 71 -7.17 -13.67 9.20
CA ALA A 71 -7.67 -14.85 9.89
C ALA A 71 -6.56 -15.61 10.65
N ALA A 72 -5.31 -15.52 10.18
CA ALA A 72 -4.17 -16.23 10.74
C ALA A 72 -3.33 -15.40 11.73
N THR A 73 -3.66 -14.13 11.93
CA THR A 73 -2.86 -13.17 12.70
C THR A 73 -3.72 -12.42 13.71
N THR A 74 -3.09 -11.83 14.74
CA THR A 74 -3.81 -11.11 15.79
C THR A 74 -3.34 -9.67 15.99
N ARG A 75 -2.11 -9.35 15.57
CA ARG A 75 -1.45 -8.05 15.74
C ARG A 75 -0.98 -7.44 14.43
N LEU A 76 -0.58 -8.30 13.47
CA LEU A 76 -0.05 -7.89 12.18
C LEU A 76 -1.04 -6.97 11.45
N ARG A 77 -0.61 -5.77 11.09
CA ARG A 77 -1.43 -4.87 10.28
C ARG A 77 -1.46 -5.33 8.83
N LEU A 78 -2.52 -4.98 8.14
CA LEU A 78 -2.86 -5.46 6.81
C LEU A 78 -2.82 -4.27 5.85
N HIS A 79 -1.82 -4.22 4.97
CA HIS A 79 -1.58 -3.05 4.14
C HIS A 79 -1.82 -3.37 2.66
N THR A 80 -2.74 -2.66 2.01
CA THR A 80 -2.84 -2.67 0.55
C THR A 80 -1.74 -1.79 -0.03
N HIS A 81 -0.78 -2.36 -0.78
CA HIS A 81 0.40 -1.63 -1.24
C HIS A 81 0.64 -1.78 -2.76
N ILE A 82 -0.19 -1.20 -3.62
CA ILE A 82 -1.19 -0.18 -3.35
C ILE A 82 -2.45 -0.48 -4.18
N MET A 83 -3.63 -0.35 -3.58
CA MET A 83 -4.88 -0.52 -4.30
C MET A 83 -5.14 0.66 -5.25
N VAL A 84 -5.51 0.38 -6.49
CA VAL A 84 -5.86 1.42 -7.45
C VAL A 84 -7.36 1.74 -7.35
N LEU A 85 -7.68 2.93 -6.83
CA LEU A 85 -9.08 3.34 -6.63
C LEU A 85 -9.80 3.76 -7.90
N ALA A 86 -9.09 4.31 -8.88
CA ALA A 86 -9.69 4.93 -10.05
C ALA A 86 -10.62 4.01 -10.85
N TYR A 87 -10.36 2.69 -10.84
CA TYR A 87 -11.22 1.73 -11.53
C TYR A 87 -12.10 0.89 -10.59
N ARG A 88 -12.21 1.30 -9.32
CA ARG A 88 -13.08 0.63 -8.34
C ARG A 88 -14.28 1.50 -7.99
N ASN A 89 -15.45 0.89 -7.85
CA ASN A 89 -16.60 1.62 -7.30
C ASN A 89 -16.34 1.91 -5.81
N PRO A 90 -16.30 3.19 -5.38
CA PRO A 90 -15.92 3.54 -4.00
C PRO A 90 -16.91 3.03 -2.95
N LEU A 91 -18.18 2.82 -3.28
CA LEU A 91 -19.16 2.30 -2.33
C LEU A 91 -18.96 0.80 -2.09
N LEU A 92 -18.64 0.03 -3.14
CA LEU A 92 -18.25 -1.38 -2.99
C LEU A 92 -16.92 -1.49 -2.24
N THR A 93 -15.97 -0.61 -2.55
CA THR A 93 -14.68 -0.55 -1.84
C THR A 93 -14.88 -0.19 -0.37
N ALA A 94 -15.73 0.79 -0.04
CA ALA A 94 -16.07 1.13 1.34
C ALA A 94 -16.61 -0.08 2.10
N LYS A 95 -17.45 -0.91 1.45
CA LYS A 95 -17.98 -2.12 2.09
C LYS A 95 -16.90 -3.17 2.35
N SER A 96 -15.97 -3.37 1.42
CA SER A 96 -14.86 -4.30 1.59
C SER A 96 -13.88 -3.83 2.67
N VAL A 97 -13.52 -2.54 2.66
CA VAL A 97 -12.67 -1.88 3.66
C VAL A 97 -13.26 -2.04 5.06
N LEU A 98 -14.55 -1.71 5.21
CA LEU A 98 -15.27 -1.83 6.46
C LEU A 98 -15.32 -3.28 6.97
N SER A 99 -15.57 -4.22 6.05
CA SER A 99 -15.62 -5.65 6.40
C SER A 99 -14.27 -6.14 6.91
N LEU A 100 -13.18 -5.83 6.20
CA LEU A 100 -11.85 -6.24 6.61
C LEU A 100 -11.39 -5.55 7.90
N ASP A 101 -11.72 -4.27 8.08
CA ASP A 101 -11.39 -3.55 9.32
C ASP A 101 -12.04 -4.20 10.54
N VAL A 102 -13.33 -4.50 10.46
CA VAL A 102 -14.08 -5.16 11.55
C VAL A 102 -13.58 -6.59 11.79
N LEU A 103 -13.43 -7.39 10.73
CA LEU A 103 -13.00 -8.79 10.85
C LEU A 103 -11.55 -8.92 11.34
N SER A 104 -10.72 -7.92 11.07
CA SER A 104 -9.34 -7.88 11.56
C SER A 104 -9.19 -7.18 12.90
N ASN A 105 -10.27 -6.70 13.51
CA ASN A 105 -10.24 -5.89 14.74
C ASN A 105 -9.36 -4.62 14.62
N GLY A 106 -9.56 -3.85 13.53
CA GLY A 106 -8.95 -2.54 13.35
C GLY A 106 -7.49 -2.56 12.91
N ARG A 107 -7.08 -3.56 12.12
CA ARG A 107 -5.67 -3.69 11.66
C ARG A 107 -5.42 -3.23 10.22
N LEU A 108 -6.45 -2.81 9.48
CA LEU A 108 -6.28 -2.39 8.09
C LEU A 108 -5.52 -1.05 7.98
N ILE A 109 -4.61 -0.98 7.00
CA ILE A 109 -4.01 0.23 6.43
C ILE A 109 -4.41 0.24 4.96
N LEU A 110 -5.19 1.24 4.54
CA LEU A 110 -5.68 1.34 3.17
C LEU A 110 -4.72 2.20 2.34
N GLY A 111 -3.73 1.58 1.72
CA GLY A 111 -2.87 2.23 0.73
C GLY A 111 -3.57 2.31 -0.62
N VAL A 112 -3.69 3.51 -1.20
CA VAL A 112 -4.42 3.77 -2.44
C VAL A 112 -3.65 4.67 -3.40
N ALA A 113 -3.86 4.49 -4.71
CA ALA A 113 -3.26 5.33 -5.74
C ALA A 113 -4.19 5.51 -6.95
N ALA A 114 -3.81 6.43 -7.84
CA ALA A 114 -4.53 6.67 -9.08
C ALA A 114 -4.26 5.61 -10.17
N GLY A 115 -3.20 4.81 -10.03
CA GLY A 115 -2.80 3.84 -11.05
C GLY A 115 -2.00 4.45 -12.20
N TYR A 116 -1.27 3.60 -12.91
CA TYR A 116 -0.37 4.00 -14.00
C TYR A 116 -0.45 3.11 -15.26
N LEU A 117 -1.03 1.93 -15.17
CA LEU A 117 -1.05 0.93 -16.22
C LEU A 117 -2.26 1.15 -17.16
N LYS A 118 -2.08 2.00 -18.18
CA LYS A 118 -3.18 2.38 -19.11
C LYS A 118 -3.93 1.20 -19.73
N PRO A 119 -3.29 0.08 -20.15
CA PRO A 119 -4.03 -1.07 -20.68
C PRO A 119 -5.00 -1.70 -19.66
N GLU A 120 -4.64 -1.70 -18.37
CA GLU A 120 -5.49 -2.22 -17.30
C GLU A 120 -6.76 -1.36 -17.13
N PHE A 121 -6.64 -0.03 -17.22
CA PHE A 121 -7.79 0.89 -17.26
C PHE A 121 -8.73 0.58 -18.42
N ALA A 122 -8.18 0.36 -19.61
CA ALA A 122 -8.97 0.03 -20.79
C ALA A 122 -9.70 -1.32 -20.62
N ALA A 123 -9.03 -2.32 -20.06
CA ALA A 123 -9.63 -3.63 -19.79
C ALA A 123 -10.79 -3.54 -18.78
N LEU A 124 -10.70 -2.62 -17.82
CA LEU A 124 -11.71 -2.39 -16.78
C LEU A 124 -12.76 -1.34 -17.18
N GLY A 125 -12.69 -0.80 -18.41
CA GLY A 125 -13.68 0.12 -18.94
C GLY A 125 -13.64 1.53 -18.33
N VAL A 126 -12.48 1.95 -17.83
CA VAL A 126 -12.29 3.25 -17.18
C VAL A 126 -11.35 4.15 -17.99
N ASP A 127 -11.68 5.42 -18.11
CA ASP A 127 -10.82 6.39 -18.78
C ASP A 127 -9.58 6.69 -17.92
N PHE A 128 -8.43 6.38 -18.51
CA PHE A 128 -7.13 6.61 -17.86
C PHE A 128 -6.86 8.09 -17.59
N ASP A 129 -7.34 8.99 -18.42
CA ASP A 129 -7.04 10.41 -18.29
C ASP A 129 -7.85 11.06 -17.15
N GLU A 130 -8.99 10.47 -16.77
CA GLU A 130 -9.80 10.87 -15.60
C GLU A 130 -9.31 10.27 -14.26
N ARG A 131 -8.30 9.38 -14.26
CA ARG A 131 -7.88 8.62 -13.07
C ARG A 131 -7.60 9.45 -11.83
N ASN A 132 -7.06 10.66 -11.97
CA ASN A 132 -6.77 11.53 -10.82
C ASN A 132 -8.05 12.06 -10.18
N GLU A 133 -8.99 12.54 -10.98
CA GLU A 133 -10.30 13.03 -10.52
C GLU A 133 -11.12 11.90 -9.90
N LEU A 134 -11.16 10.75 -10.56
CA LEU A 134 -11.81 9.54 -10.04
C LEU A 134 -11.24 9.13 -8.69
N THR A 135 -9.91 9.18 -8.52
CA THR A 135 -9.26 8.83 -7.25
C THR A 135 -9.60 9.84 -6.15
N ASP A 136 -9.54 11.13 -6.47
CA ASP A 136 -9.85 12.19 -5.50
C ASP A 136 -11.29 12.06 -4.99
N GLU A 137 -12.23 11.91 -5.91
CA GLU A 137 -13.64 11.75 -5.58
C GLU A 137 -13.92 10.42 -4.85
N ALA A 138 -13.26 9.32 -5.26
CA ALA A 138 -13.39 8.04 -4.58
C ALA A 138 -12.90 8.08 -3.12
N ILE A 139 -11.81 8.80 -2.83
CA ILE A 139 -11.32 8.98 -1.45
C ILE A 139 -12.33 9.79 -0.64
N ASP A 140 -12.88 10.88 -1.21
CA ASP A 140 -13.88 11.70 -0.53
C ASP A 140 -15.15 10.89 -0.20
N VAL A 141 -15.60 10.04 -1.14
CA VAL A 141 -16.71 9.08 -0.92
C VAL A 141 -16.39 8.09 0.18
N LEU A 142 -15.19 7.48 0.15
CA LEU A 142 -14.77 6.51 1.17
C LEU A 142 -14.75 7.14 2.56
N ARG A 143 -14.13 8.30 2.72
CA ARG A 143 -14.05 9.02 4.00
C ARG A 143 -15.43 9.33 4.55
N ALA A 144 -16.33 9.86 3.70
CA ALA A 144 -17.69 10.19 4.11
C ALA A 144 -18.51 8.95 4.49
N ALA A 145 -18.43 7.88 3.70
CA ALA A 145 -19.15 6.62 3.94
C ALA A 145 -18.67 5.91 5.21
N LEU A 146 -17.36 5.92 5.47
CA LEU A 146 -16.76 5.26 6.64
C LEU A 146 -16.92 6.08 7.93
N ALA A 147 -17.04 7.41 7.86
CA ALA A 147 -17.16 8.28 9.03
C ALA A 147 -18.60 8.49 9.50
N SER A 148 -19.63 8.20 8.69
CA SER A 148 -21.03 8.54 8.98
C SER A 148 -21.94 7.31 8.96
N ASP A 149 -22.99 7.34 9.79
CA ASP A 149 -24.03 6.31 9.81
C ASP A 149 -24.94 6.38 8.59
N GLU A 150 -25.27 7.57 8.17
CA GLU A 150 -26.02 7.88 6.97
C GLU A 150 -25.25 8.93 6.18
N TYR A 151 -25.13 8.72 4.88
CA TYR A 151 -24.29 9.51 4.02
C TYR A 151 -24.97 9.78 2.67
N ALA A 152 -24.80 10.99 2.18
CA ALA A 152 -25.16 11.40 0.84
C ALA A 152 -23.95 12.05 0.17
N PHE A 153 -23.78 11.77 -1.11
CA PHE A 153 -22.70 12.34 -1.91
C PHE A 153 -23.22 12.68 -3.30
N GLU A 154 -22.82 13.82 -3.82
CA GLU A 154 -23.12 14.24 -5.18
C GLU A 154 -21.85 14.83 -5.79
N GLY A 155 -21.16 14.02 -6.60
CA GLY A 155 -19.96 14.36 -7.32
C GLY A 155 -20.16 14.25 -8.83
N ARG A 156 -19.05 14.38 -9.56
CA ARG A 156 -19.03 14.25 -11.02
C ARG A 156 -19.20 12.79 -11.46
N HIS A 157 -18.53 11.87 -10.78
CA HIS A 157 -18.46 10.45 -11.15
C HIS A 157 -19.33 9.56 -10.25
N PHE A 158 -19.52 9.96 -9.00
CA PHE A 158 -20.24 9.16 -8.01
C PHE A 158 -21.38 9.94 -7.38
N ARG A 159 -22.48 9.22 -7.13
CA ARG A 159 -23.64 9.80 -6.46
C ARG A 159 -24.27 8.79 -5.51
N SER A 160 -24.65 9.25 -4.34
CA SER A 160 -25.34 8.45 -3.33
C SER A 160 -26.37 9.31 -2.59
N ARG A 161 -27.51 8.72 -2.24
CA ARG A 161 -28.56 9.38 -1.46
C ARG A 161 -28.94 8.50 -0.28
N ARG A 162 -28.75 9.05 0.96
CA ARG A 162 -29.15 8.39 2.20
C ARG A 162 -28.68 6.93 2.28
N THR A 163 -27.42 6.69 1.97
CA THR A 163 -26.81 5.37 2.01
C THR A 163 -26.25 5.12 3.40
N SER A 164 -26.45 3.93 3.95
CA SER A 164 -25.93 3.52 5.25
C SER A 164 -24.95 2.36 5.12
N PHE A 165 -23.83 2.44 5.86
CA PHE A 165 -22.83 1.40 5.94
C PHE A 165 -22.74 0.85 7.37
N ARG A 166 -23.02 -0.45 7.52
CA ARG A 166 -22.91 -1.18 8.77
C ARG A 166 -22.18 -2.52 8.55
N PRO A 167 -21.42 -3.04 9.53
CA PRO A 167 -21.11 -2.44 10.83
C PRO A 167 -20.28 -1.15 10.68
N ARG A 168 -19.98 -0.42 11.79
CA ARG A 168 -19.06 0.72 11.77
C ARG A 168 -17.61 0.21 11.83
N PRO A 169 -16.62 0.97 11.29
CA PRO A 169 -15.22 0.58 11.43
C PRO A 169 -14.79 0.55 12.91
N VAL A 170 -13.84 -0.32 13.21
CA VAL A 170 -13.19 -0.37 14.53
C VAL A 170 -12.26 0.84 14.68
N GLN A 171 -11.55 1.18 13.63
CA GLN A 171 -10.67 2.35 13.59
C GLN A 171 -11.49 3.64 13.41
N SER A 172 -11.23 4.66 14.22
CA SER A 172 -11.94 5.94 14.18
C SER A 172 -11.04 7.06 13.66
N PRO A 173 -11.53 7.93 12.74
CA PRO A 173 -12.86 7.91 12.11
C PRO A 173 -13.02 6.84 11.05
N HIS A 174 -11.93 6.25 10.55
CA HIS A 174 -11.84 5.20 9.55
C HIS A 174 -10.43 4.57 9.57
N PRO A 175 -10.19 3.42 8.92
CA PRO A 175 -8.83 2.92 8.69
C PRO A 175 -7.95 3.99 8.04
N PRO A 176 -6.67 4.13 8.41
CA PRO A 176 -5.80 5.13 7.82
C PRO A 176 -5.69 4.93 6.31
N ILE A 177 -5.83 6.01 5.56
CA ILE A 177 -5.75 6.05 4.09
C ILE A 177 -4.40 6.61 3.70
N TRP A 178 -3.53 5.78 3.13
CA TRP A 178 -2.20 6.17 2.66
C TRP A 178 -2.19 6.36 1.14
N ILE A 179 -1.61 7.45 0.69
CA ILE A 179 -1.63 7.83 -0.73
C ILE A 179 -0.31 7.50 -1.39
N GLY A 180 -0.36 6.63 -2.41
CA GLY A 180 0.80 6.24 -3.21
C GLY A 180 1.11 7.19 -4.36
N GLY A 181 2.40 7.26 -4.68
CA GLY A 181 2.92 7.95 -5.86
C GLY A 181 3.86 9.10 -5.59
N ASN A 182 4.74 9.36 -6.59
CA ASN A 182 5.86 10.30 -6.48
C ASN A 182 5.55 11.71 -6.98
N SER A 183 4.39 11.96 -7.56
CA SER A 183 4.05 13.26 -8.14
C SER A 183 3.68 14.31 -7.08
N ARG A 184 3.87 15.59 -7.40
CA ARG A 184 3.32 16.67 -6.55
C ARG A 184 1.81 16.54 -6.34
N GLY A 185 1.07 16.05 -7.33
CA GLY A 185 -0.37 15.77 -7.20
C GLY A 185 -0.66 14.68 -6.15
N ALA A 186 0.15 13.61 -6.11
CA ALA A 186 0.04 12.57 -5.08
C ALA A 186 0.37 13.12 -3.67
N ILE A 187 1.41 13.95 -3.55
CA ILE A 187 1.76 14.61 -2.27
C ILE A 187 0.62 15.51 -1.79
N ARG A 188 0.08 16.37 -2.67
CA ARG A 188 -1.08 17.23 -2.31
C ARG A 188 -2.30 16.41 -1.89
N ARG A 189 -2.58 15.30 -2.60
CA ARG A 189 -3.66 14.38 -2.25
C ARG A 189 -3.43 13.76 -0.86
N ALA A 190 -2.20 13.34 -0.55
CA ALA A 190 -1.85 12.82 0.76
C ALA A 190 -2.09 13.86 1.86
N VAL A 191 -1.66 15.09 1.65
CA VAL A 191 -1.83 16.19 2.62
C VAL A 191 -3.30 16.53 2.84
N VAL A 192 -4.11 16.60 1.78
CA VAL A 192 -5.51 17.05 1.89
C VAL A 192 -6.47 15.92 2.28
N ARG A 193 -6.24 14.70 1.78
CA ARG A 193 -7.20 13.58 1.85
C ARG A 193 -6.69 12.34 2.55
N GLY A 194 -5.36 12.19 2.72
CA GLY A 194 -4.73 10.98 3.28
C GLY A 194 -4.35 11.12 4.74
N ASP A 195 -3.92 10.00 5.31
CA ASP A 195 -3.34 9.89 6.64
C ASP A 195 -1.86 9.47 6.55
N GLY A 196 -1.37 9.18 5.36
CA GLY A 196 0.02 8.88 5.05
C GLY A 196 0.34 9.06 3.57
N TRP A 197 1.64 9.06 3.27
CA TRP A 197 2.20 9.13 1.92
C TRP A 197 3.12 7.93 1.66
N VAL A 198 2.99 7.32 0.48
CA VAL A 198 3.75 6.13 0.07
C VAL A 198 4.48 6.43 -1.24
N PRO A 199 5.62 7.13 -1.19
CA PRO A 199 6.54 7.21 -2.32
C PRO A 199 7.27 5.88 -2.52
N PHE A 200 7.82 5.68 -3.73
CA PHE A 200 8.60 4.48 -4.01
C PHE A 200 9.82 4.81 -4.88
N PRO A 201 10.93 4.07 -4.74
CA PRO A 201 12.07 4.18 -5.63
C PRO A 201 11.65 4.01 -7.09
N ASN A 202 12.01 4.97 -7.92
CA ASN A 202 11.65 4.95 -9.33
C ASN A 202 12.83 5.43 -10.17
N PRO A 203 13.81 4.54 -10.46
CA PRO A 203 14.99 4.89 -11.24
C PRO A 203 14.63 5.20 -12.72
N PRO A 204 15.51 5.86 -13.48
CA PRO A 204 15.22 6.34 -14.83
C PRO A 204 14.66 5.29 -15.80
N ALA A 205 15.08 4.03 -15.67
CA ALA A 205 14.58 2.94 -16.50
C ALA A 205 13.12 2.59 -16.22
N ALA A 206 12.73 2.52 -14.93
CA ALA A 206 11.37 2.23 -14.50
C ALA A 206 10.43 3.43 -14.70
N ALA A 207 10.89 4.66 -14.47
CA ALA A 207 10.10 5.88 -14.57
C ALA A 207 9.45 6.07 -15.95
N ARG A 208 10.12 5.64 -17.01
CA ARG A 208 9.58 5.70 -18.38
C ARG A 208 8.44 4.71 -18.59
N ALA A 209 8.53 3.52 -17.99
CA ALA A 209 7.53 2.47 -18.15
C ALA A 209 6.23 2.78 -17.38
N VAL A 210 6.36 3.31 -16.15
CA VAL A 210 5.21 3.54 -15.26
C VAL A 210 4.69 4.99 -15.28
N ARG A 211 5.24 5.88 -16.12
CA ARG A 211 4.83 7.30 -16.24
C ARG A 211 4.72 8.04 -14.90
N THR A 212 5.56 7.65 -13.96
CA THR A 212 5.63 8.22 -12.61
C THR A 212 6.93 9.01 -12.47
N PRO A 213 6.93 10.17 -11.79
CA PRO A 213 8.13 10.96 -11.61
C PRO A 213 9.28 10.17 -11.00
N LEU A 214 10.49 10.49 -11.47
CA LEU A 214 11.74 9.93 -10.96
C LEU A 214 11.85 10.12 -9.46
N LEU A 215 12.33 9.11 -8.75
CA LEU A 215 12.76 9.16 -7.37
C LEU A 215 13.91 8.16 -7.23
N ALA A 216 15.13 8.64 -7.42
CA ALA A 216 16.30 7.78 -7.63
C ALA A 216 17.28 7.77 -6.45
N ASP A 217 17.17 8.71 -5.52
CA ASP A 217 18.08 8.89 -4.41
C ASP A 217 17.42 9.57 -3.18
N LEU A 218 18.14 9.59 -2.06
CA LEU A 218 17.71 10.20 -0.81
C LEU A 218 17.56 11.72 -0.90
N ASP A 219 18.35 12.38 -1.73
CA ASP A 219 18.24 13.84 -1.91
C ASP A 219 16.91 14.20 -2.59
N GLU A 220 16.50 13.42 -3.59
CA GLU A 220 15.20 13.63 -4.23
C GLU A 220 14.05 13.32 -3.27
N LEU A 221 14.18 12.28 -2.43
CA LEU A 221 13.21 11.97 -1.39
C LEU A 221 13.11 13.14 -0.39
N GLY A 222 14.27 13.67 0.07
CA GLY A 222 14.33 14.83 0.96
C GLY A 222 13.63 16.06 0.39
N ARG A 223 13.87 16.39 -0.89
CA ARG A 223 13.17 17.50 -1.58
C ARG A 223 11.65 17.31 -1.62
N ARG A 224 11.18 16.07 -1.80
CA ARG A 224 9.74 15.79 -1.82
C ARG A 224 9.11 15.85 -0.43
N LEU A 225 9.82 15.38 0.58
CA LEU A 225 9.39 15.51 1.98
C LEU A 225 9.34 16.98 2.42
N ALA A 226 10.34 17.80 2.03
CA ALA A 226 10.29 19.23 2.26
C ALA A 226 9.04 19.87 1.62
N TYR A 227 8.73 19.52 0.36
CA TYR A 227 7.51 19.99 -0.30
C TYR A 227 6.22 19.48 0.39
N LEU A 228 6.22 18.26 0.91
CA LEU A 228 5.07 17.72 1.66
C LEU A 228 4.83 18.55 2.93
N HIS A 229 5.89 18.88 3.68
CA HIS A 229 5.79 19.66 4.91
C HIS A 229 5.35 21.11 4.61
N GLU A 230 5.97 21.76 3.61
CA GLU A 230 5.57 23.09 3.17
C GLU A 230 4.09 23.15 2.81
N TYR A 231 3.62 22.21 1.99
CA TYR A 231 2.22 22.16 1.58
C TYR A 231 1.26 21.81 2.73
N ALA A 232 1.70 21.00 3.69
CA ALA A 232 0.94 20.73 4.92
C ALA A 232 0.77 21.98 5.78
N GLU A 233 1.82 22.79 5.93
CA GLU A 233 1.78 24.09 6.61
C GLU A 233 0.85 25.08 5.88
N GLU A 234 1.00 25.22 4.56
CA GLU A 234 0.15 26.08 3.74
C GLU A 234 -1.34 25.76 3.86
N THR A 235 -1.68 24.48 3.97
CA THR A 235 -3.07 24.01 4.09
C THR A 235 -3.57 23.95 5.53
N GLY A 236 -2.75 24.28 6.52
CA GLY A 236 -3.10 24.26 7.94
C GLY A 236 -3.32 22.85 8.49
N ARG A 237 -2.67 21.83 7.91
CA ARG A 237 -2.78 20.46 8.39
C ARG A 237 -2.07 20.30 9.73
N ALA A 238 -2.86 20.00 10.78
CA ALA A 238 -2.31 19.84 12.13
C ALA A 238 -1.79 18.41 12.43
N THR A 239 -2.36 17.38 11.77
CA THR A 239 -1.98 15.98 12.03
C THR A 239 -0.83 15.56 11.11
N PRO A 240 0.30 15.05 11.65
CA PRO A 240 1.39 14.55 10.83
C PRO A 240 0.94 13.35 9.99
N LEU A 241 1.57 13.19 8.83
CA LEU A 241 1.37 12.05 7.95
C LEU A 241 2.35 10.93 8.30
N ASP A 242 1.89 9.68 8.26
CA ASP A 242 2.83 8.57 8.13
C ASP A 242 3.51 8.64 6.75
N VAL A 243 4.80 8.31 6.70
CA VAL A 243 5.54 8.16 5.44
C VAL A 243 6.07 6.75 5.36
N CYS A 244 5.66 6.01 4.31
CA CYS A 244 6.10 4.64 4.08
C CYS A 244 6.95 4.58 2.81
N PHE A 245 8.22 4.16 2.95
CA PHE A 245 9.17 4.14 1.85
C PHE A 245 9.90 2.79 1.76
N HIS A 246 10.29 2.39 0.54
CA HIS A 246 11.15 1.23 0.32
C HIS A 246 12.62 1.70 0.27
N PRO A 247 13.51 1.26 1.17
CA PRO A 247 14.90 1.67 1.17
C PRO A 247 15.60 1.35 -0.17
N PHE A 248 16.43 2.27 -0.67
CA PHE A 248 17.18 2.08 -1.91
C PHE A 248 18.22 0.97 -1.83
N SER A 249 18.85 0.81 -0.66
CA SER A 249 19.85 -0.21 -0.40
C SER A 249 19.28 -1.62 -0.25
N LEU A 250 17.96 -1.75 -0.09
CA LEU A 250 17.31 -3.04 0.09
C LEU A 250 16.89 -3.63 -1.26
N GLY A 251 17.77 -4.41 -1.87
CA GLY A 251 17.52 -5.18 -3.09
C GLY A 251 17.64 -6.69 -2.85
N ASP A 252 17.65 -7.48 -3.92
CA ASP A 252 17.82 -8.94 -3.87
C ASP A 252 19.13 -9.36 -3.15
N ARG A 253 20.13 -8.50 -3.23
CA ARG A 253 21.39 -8.60 -2.49
C ARG A 253 21.63 -7.24 -1.83
N TYR A 254 21.76 -7.23 -0.54
CA TYR A 254 21.99 -6.02 0.24
C TYR A 254 23.08 -6.25 1.28
N ASP A 255 23.72 -5.16 1.72
CA ASP A 255 24.58 -5.14 2.90
C ASP A 255 23.76 -4.69 4.12
N PRO A 256 23.62 -5.50 5.17
CA PRO A 256 22.89 -5.11 6.38
C PRO A 256 23.39 -3.81 7.03
N ALA A 257 24.69 -3.51 6.90
CA ALA A 257 25.25 -2.28 7.45
C ALA A 257 24.82 -1.05 6.63
N GLU A 258 24.78 -1.15 5.29
CA GLU A 258 24.27 -0.10 4.40
C GLU A 258 22.78 0.15 4.64
N VAL A 259 21.98 -0.92 4.75
CA VAL A 259 20.54 -0.80 5.05
C VAL A 259 20.33 -0.09 6.38
N ARG A 260 21.03 -0.48 7.44
CA ARG A 260 20.90 0.19 8.75
C ARG A 260 21.31 1.66 8.71
N ALA A 261 22.36 1.99 7.97
CA ALA A 261 22.79 3.38 7.78
C ALA A 261 21.72 4.20 7.03
N GLU A 262 21.13 3.64 5.96
CA GLU A 262 20.03 4.29 5.22
C GLU A 262 18.78 4.45 6.09
N LEU A 263 18.42 3.45 6.88
CA LEU A 263 17.26 3.54 7.79
C LEU A 263 17.41 4.67 8.81
N ALA A 264 18.63 4.96 9.28
CA ALA A 264 18.87 6.10 10.15
C ALA A 264 18.62 7.43 9.42
N VAL A 265 19.11 7.56 8.19
CA VAL A 265 18.87 8.74 7.35
C VAL A 265 17.38 8.90 7.04
N LEU A 266 16.69 7.81 6.70
CA LEU A 266 15.24 7.83 6.44
C LEU A 266 14.45 8.26 7.68
N ALA A 267 14.85 7.82 8.87
CA ALA A 267 14.23 8.24 10.13
C ALA A 267 14.42 9.75 10.38
N ASP A 268 15.62 10.27 10.13
CA ASP A 268 15.93 11.70 10.25
C ASP A 268 15.15 12.55 9.25
N LEU A 269 14.88 12.01 8.07
CA LEU A 269 14.00 12.64 7.06
C LEU A 269 12.51 12.59 7.41
N GLY A 270 12.11 11.86 8.46
CA GLY A 270 10.71 11.73 8.89
C GLY A 270 9.95 10.54 8.30
N VAL A 271 10.64 9.57 7.69
CA VAL A 271 10.02 8.30 7.28
C VAL A 271 9.66 7.50 8.53
N THR A 272 8.40 7.09 8.66
CA THR A 272 7.87 6.39 9.85
C THR A 272 7.74 4.88 9.62
N TRP A 273 7.62 4.46 8.36
CA TRP A 273 7.48 3.07 7.94
C TRP A 273 8.42 2.73 6.80
N CYS A 274 8.93 1.50 6.79
CA CYS A 274 9.60 0.94 5.62
C CYS A 274 8.82 -0.23 5.06
N ALA A 275 8.53 -0.17 3.74
CA ALA A 275 8.07 -1.32 2.98
C ALA A 275 9.28 -2.14 2.58
N VAL A 276 9.32 -3.42 2.94
CA VAL A 276 10.44 -4.30 2.69
C VAL A 276 9.99 -5.57 1.98
N GLY A 277 10.89 -6.21 1.26
CA GLY A 277 10.66 -7.47 0.59
C GLY A 277 11.87 -8.40 0.75
N VAL A 278 11.68 -9.65 0.37
CA VAL A 278 12.76 -10.65 0.29
C VAL A 278 12.99 -11.02 -1.18
N PRO A 279 14.18 -11.53 -1.52
CA PRO A 279 14.41 -12.07 -2.87
C PRO A 279 13.35 -13.09 -3.25
N PRO A 280 12.98 -13.21 -4.53
CA PRO A 280 11.90 -14.08 -4.97
C PRO A 280 12.07 -15.52 -4.49
N PRO A 281 11.26 -16.02 -3.54
CA PRO A 281 11.41 -17.37 -2.97
C PRO A 281 10.83 -18.41 -3.91
N ARG A 282 11.26 -19.66 -3.79
CA ARG A 282 10.72 -20.81 -4.52
C ARG A 282 9.74 -21.62 -3.68
N THR A 283 9.92 -21.59 -2.36
CA THR A 283 9.09 -22.31 -1.40
C THR A 283 8.76 -21.44 -0.20
N ARG A 284 7.71 -21.80 0.55
CA ARG A 284 7.35 -21.11 1.81
C ARG A 284 8.47 -21.11 2.85
N PRO A 285 9.17 -22.24 3.10
CA PRO A 285 10.33 -22.21 3.99
C PRO A 285 11.41 -21.21 3.54
N GLU A 286 11.76 -21.16 2.24
CA GLU A 286 12.71 -20.17 1.74
C GLU A 286 12.24 -18.73 2.00
N TYR A 287 10.94 -18.45 1.83
CA TYR A 287 10.37 -17.13 2.15
C TYR A 287 10.53 -16.81 3.64
N LEU A 288 10.15 -17.72 4.52
CA LEU A 288 10.20 -17.52 5.97
C LEU A 288 11.64 -17.42 6.49
N ASP A 289 12.57 -18.22 5.94
CA ASP A 289 14.00 -18.12 6.26
C ASP A 289 14.59 -16.77 5.81
N ALA A 290 14.20 -16.28 4.63
CA ALA A 290 14.65 -14.99 4.14
C ALA A 290 14.05 -13.84 4.98
N ALA A 291 12.78 -13.95 5.34
CA ALA A 291 12.11 -12.98 6.22
C ALA A 291 12.74 -12.97 7.63
N ALA A 292 13.12 -14.13 8.16
CA ALA A 292 13.81 -14.24 9.46
C ALA A 292 15.17 -13.53 9.42
N ARG A 293 15.99 -13.80 8.39
CA ARG A 293 17.28 -13.09 8.22
C ARG A 293 17.07 -11.58 8.11
N LEU A 294 16.10 -11.14 7.33
CA LEU A 294 15.79 -9.72 7.21
C LEU A 294 15.33 -9.12 8.54
N ALA A 295 14.50 -9.83 9.30
CA ALA A 295 14.08 -9.39 10.64
C ALA A 295 15.26 -9.19 11.60
N ASP A 296 16.21 -10.14 11.61
CA ASP A 296 17.44 -10.04 12.40
C ASP A 296 18.29 -8.83 11.96
N ASP A 297 18.47 -8.64 10.64
CA ASP A 297 19.23 -7.52 10.07
C ASP A 297 18.60 -6.16 10.39
N LEU A 298 17.28 -6.10 10.48
CA LEU A 298 16.51 -4.90 10.87
C LEU A 298 16.42 -4.73 12.40
N GLY A 299 16.87 -5.71 13.19
CA GLY A 299 16.78 -5.68 14.64
C GLY A 299 15.38 -5.83 15.19
N LEU A 300 14.50 -6.55 14.48
CA LEU A 300 13.15 -6.84 14.97
C LEU A 300 13.20 -7.86 16.11
N VAL A 301 12.29 -7.69 17.06
CA VAL A 301 12.15 -8.60 18.20
C VAL A 301 10.94 -9.49 17.95
N PRO A 302 11.11 -10.82 17.92
CA PRO A 302 9.99 -11.76 17.82
C PRO A 302 8.94 -11.51 18.93
N ARG A 303 7.66 -11.61 18.57
CA ARG A 303 6.55 -11.29 19.48
C ARG A 303 5.54 -12.42 19.59
#